data_be066c545fad788074b7fcbdaae90edc
#
_entry.id   be066c545fad788074b7fcbdaae90edc
#
_cell.length_a   1.000
_cell.length_b   1.000
_cell.length_c   1.000
_cell.angle_alpha   90.00
_cell.angle_beta   90.00
_cell.angle_gamma   90.00
#
_symmetry.space_group_name_H-M   'P 1'
#
loop_
_entity.id
_entity.type
_entity.pdbx_description
1 polymer ?
#
loop_
_entity_poly.entity_id
_entity_poly.type
_entity_poly.pdbx_seq_one_letter_code
_entity_poly.pdbx_strand_id
1 'polypeptide(L)'
;MMKLGMILAVFATASCIMLAFVYAGTKTIIEQRQKEELEKAENELFPDADSFAEIENISSPDPTVTILLAHTAMKNGEIIGAVLELSRASYSGPIMTMVGVSTDGFITGVKIMEHSDTPGFGANAASSSYFVDREKGITFYGQFAGKHVSHSFRVKDDIISITASTITSNAVSASVKAAGFAVHAWISGASEGGEK
;
A
#
# COMPACT_ATOMS: atom_id res chain seq x y z
N MET A 1 -13.61 34.39 37.29
CA MET A 1 -12.90 33.77 36.15
C MET A 1 -12.11 32.49 36.53
N MET A 2 -11.35 32.45 37.65
CA MET A 2 -10.58 31.29 38.09
C MET A 2 -11.43 30.02 38.32
N LYS A 3 -12.65 30.13 38.92
CA LYS A 3 -13.52 28.98 39.13
C LYS A 3 -13.96 28.29 37.83
N LEU A 4 -14.26 29.08 36.79
CA LEU A 4 -14.64 28.56 35.46
C LEU A 4 -13.48 27.86 34.79
N GLY A 5 -12.27 28.40 34.87
CA GLY A 5 -11.06 27.79 34.37
C GLY A 5 -10.71 26.44 35.04
N MET A 6 -10.91 26.39 36.37
CA MET A 6 -10.70 25.14 37.12
C MET A 6 -11.71 24.03 36.72
N ILE A 7 -12.96 24.39 36.55
CA ILE A 7 -13.99 23.43 36.09
C ILE A 7 -13.63 22.88 34.71
N LEU A 8 -13.28 23.78 33.76
CA LEU A 8 -12.85 23.35 32.42
C LEU A 8 -11.61 22.46 32.46
N ALA A 9 -10.63 22.78 33.30
CA ALA A 9 -9.41 21.95 33.44
C ALA A 9 -9.76 20.54 33.95
N VAL A 10 -10.63 20.43 34.94
CA VAL A 10 -11.08 19.13 35.47
C VAL A 10 -11.77 18.30 34.39
N PHE A 11 -12.69 18.87 33.63
CA PHE A 11 -13.39 18.16 32.55
C PHE A 11 -12.41 17.75 31.44
N ALA A 12 -11.49 18.63 31.03
CA ALA A 12 -10.49 18.32 30.03
C ALA A 12 -9.57 17.17 30.48
N THR A 13 -9.09 17.21 31.73
CA THR A 13 -8.25 16.17 32.29
C THR A 13 -8.98 14.84 32.38
N ALA A 14 -10.22 14.84 32.86
CA ALA A 14 -11.06 13.62 32.92
C ALA A 14 -11.27 13.00 31.54
N SER A 15 -11.55 13.83 30.51
CA SER A 15 -11.69 13.38 29.13
C SER A 15 -10.40 12.79 28.56
N CYS A 16 -9.26 13.43 28.80
CA CYS A 16 -7.95 12.92 28.37
C CYS A 16 -7.62 11.55 29.03
N ILE A 17 -7.89 11.42 30.33
CA ILE A 17 -7.68 10.15 31.06
C ILE A 17 -8.58 9.05 30.45
N MET A 18 -9.85 9.34 30.22
CA MET A 18 -10.77 8.37 29.62
C MET A 18 -10.31 7.93 28.23
N LEU A 19 -9.89 8.87 27.37
CA LEU A 19 -9.35 8.55 26.05
C LEU A 19 -8.07 7.72 26.14
N ALA A 20 -7.17 8.02 27.09
CA ALA A 20 -5.95 7.24 27.32
C ALA A 20 -6.24 5.79 27.72
N PHE A 21 -7.26 5.56 28.57
CA PHE A 21 -7.68 4.21 28.94
C PHE A 21 -8.24 3.43 27.73
N VAL A 22 -9.10 4.06 26.93
CA VAL A 22 -9.63 3.45 25.70
C VAL A 22 -8.51 3.11 24.74
N TYR A 23 -7.59 4.05 24.50
CA TYR A 23 -6.43 3.83 23.64
C TYR A 23 -5.55 2.66 24.13
N ALA A 24 -5.21 2.64 25.42
CA ALA A 24 -4.41 1.57 25.99
C ALA A 24 -5.08 0.18 25.86
N GLY A 25 -6.41 0.12 26.00
CA GLY A 25 -7.17 -1.14 25.84
C GLY A 25 -7.32 -1.59 24.39
N THR A 26 -7.29 -0.66 23.42
CA THR A 26 -7.51 -0.99 22.00
C THR A 26 -6.22 -1.14 21.18
N LYS A 27 -5.12 -0.55 21.64
CA LYS A 27 -3.84 -0.54 20.93
C LYS A 27 -3.38 -1.92 20.48
N THR A 28 -3.34 -2.88 21.39
CA THR A 28 -2.89 -4.25 21.10
C THR A 28 -3.77 -4.95 20.05
N ILE A 29 -5.09 -4.70 20.10
CA ILE A 29 -6.04 -5.28 19.15
C ILE A 29 -5.84 -4.64 17.76
N ILE A 30 -5.57 -3.34 17.71
CA ILE A 30 -5.30 -2.62 16.46
C ILE A 30 -4.01 -3.15 15.82
N GLU A 31 -2.92 -3.25 16.59
CA GLU A 31 -1.64 -3.77 16.11
C GLU A 31 -1.76 -5.21 15.59
N GLN A 32 -2.53 -6.04 16.31
CA GLN A 32 -2.76 -7.43 15.89
C GLN A 32 -3.55 -7.49 14.56
N ARG A 33 -4.61 -6.70 14.43
CA ARG A 33 -5.39 -6.63 13.18
C ARG A 33 -4.57 -6.11 12.00
N GLN A 34 -3.75 -5.08 12.21
CA GLN A 34 -2.87 -4.56 11.16
C GLN A 34 -1.89 -5.64 10.68
N LYS A 35 -1.33 -6.43 11.61
CA LYS A 35 -0.46 -7.56 11.26
C LYS A 35 -1.21 -8.64 10.47
N GLU A 36 -2.40 -9.02 10.91
CA GLU A 36 -3.26 -10.00 10.21
C GLU A 36 -3.64 -9.51 8.79
N GLU A 37 -3.96 -8.22 8.64
CA GLU A 37 -4.28 -7.61 7.35
C GLU A 37 -3.06 -7.56 6.42
N LEU A 38 -1.87 -7.29 6.96
CA LEU A 38 -0.61 -7.33 6.23
C LEU A 38 -0.33 -8.73 5.70
N GLU A 39 -0.31 -9.74 6.60
CA GLU A 39 -0.07 -11.13 6.24
C GLU A 39 -1.09 -11.64 5.19
N LYS A 40 -2.35 -11.25 5.33
CA LYS A 40 -3.39 -11.57 4.35
C LYS A 40 -3.13 -10.91 3.00
N ALA A 41 -2.71 -9.65 2.99
CA ALA A 41 -2.41 -8.94 1.75
C ALA A 41 -1.18 -9.54 1.03
N GLU A 42 -0.14 -9.91 1.77
CA GLU A 42 1.04 -10.60 1.23
C GLU A 42 0.67 -11.93 0.59
N ASN A 43 -0.13 -12.74 1.28
CA ASN A 43 -0.62 -14.03 0.74
C ASN A 43 -1.57 -13.87 -0.45
N GLU A 44 -2.35 -12.78 -0.53
CA GLU A 44 -3.16 -12.48 -1.73
C GLU A 44 -2.29 -12.12 -2.94
N LEU A 45 -1.17 -11.40 -2.73
CA LEU A 45 -0.26 -10.98 -3.79
C LEU A 45 0.70 -12.10 -4.24
N PHE A 46 1.06 -13.00 -3.32
CA PHE A 46 1.89 -14.18 -3.58
C PHE A 46 1.30 -15.43 -2.90
N PRO A 47 0.25 -16.02 -3.48
CA PRO A 47 -0.38 -17.23 -2.91
C PRO A 47 0.53 -18.44 -2.82
N ASP A 48 1.58 -18.45 -3.64
CA ASP A 48 2.55 -19.53 -3.72
C ASP A 48 3.76 -19.36 -2.79
N ALA A 49 3.87 -18.25 -2.05
CA ALA A 49 4.96 -18.00 -1.13
C ALA A 49 4.77 -18.81 0.18
N ASP A 50 5.86 -19.39 0.66
CA ASP A 50 5.89 -20.10 1.94
C ASP A 50 6.26 -19.17 3.11
N SER A 51 6.99 -18.09 2.82
CA SER A 51 7.44 -17.13 3.82
C SER A 51 7.76 -15.76 3.22
N PHE A 52 7.73 -14.74 4.09
CA PHE A 52 8.09 -13.38 3.76
C PHE A 52 9.22 -12.93 4.70
N ALA A 53 10.19 -12.19 4.18
CA ALA A 53 11.32 -11.66 4.95
C ALA A 53 11.54 -10.18 4.61
N GLU A 54 11.85 -9.37 5.60
CA GLU A 54 12.08 -7.94 5.44
C GLU A 54 13.28 -7.65 4.53
N ILE A 55 13.13 -6.68 3.64
CA ILE A 55 14.19 -6.15 2.78
C ILE A 55 14.73 -4.88 3.42
N GLU A 56 15.98 -4.91 3.84
CA GLU A 56 16.69 -3.71 4.25
C GLU A 56 17.21 -2.92 3.03
N ASN A 57 17.28 -1.58 3.17
CA ASN A 57 17.91 -0.67 2.19
C ASN A 57 17.29 -0.64 0.79
N ILE A 58 15.96 -0.76 0.68
CA ILE A 58 15.26 -0.48 -0.56
C ILE A 58 14.78 0.98 -0.57
N SER A 59 14.97 1.68 -1.69
CA SER A 59 14.58 3.08 -1.83
C SER A 59 13.67 3.31 -3.02
N SER A 60 12.75 4.28 -2.89
CA SER A 60 11.88 4.66 -3.98
C SER A 60 12.63 5.50 -5.02
N PRO A 61 12.50 5.21 -6.31
CA PRO A 61 13.05 6.04 -7.37
C PRO A 61 12.26 7.35 -7.57
N ASP A 62 11.04 7.42 -7.06
CA ASP A 62 10.18 8.61 -7.11
C ASP A 62 10.16 9.27 -5.71
N PRO A 63 10.69 10.52 -5.55
CA PRO A 63 10.73 11.19 -4.27
C PRO A 63 9.34 11.54 -3.69
N THR A 64 8.28 11.45 -4.49
CA THR A 64 6.89 11.68 -4.05
C THR A 64 6.22 10.41 -3.54
N VAL A 65 6.89 9.27 -3.61
CA VAL A 65 6.42 7.97 -3.14
C VAL A 65 7.35 7.48 -2.03
N THR A 66 6.81 7.21 -0.87
CA THR A 66 7.56 6.68 0.28
C THR A 66 7.30 5.18 0.39
N ILE A 67 8.34 4.37 0.48
CA ILE A 67 8.24 2.95 0.82
C ILE A 67 8.14 2.85 2.34
N LEU A 68 7.06 2.23 2.84
CA LEU A 68 6.81 2.02 4.27
C LEU A 68 7.31 0.67 4.74
N LEU A 69 7.19 -0.35 3.86
CA LEU A 69 7.57 -1.73 4.15
C LEU A 69 7.98 -2.41 2.84
N ALA A 70 8.95 -3.30 2.94
CA ALA A 70 9.35 -4.14 1.83
C ALA A 70 9.71 -5.55 2.34
N HIS A 71 9.08 -6.57 1.76
CA HIS A 71 9.33 -7.96 2.07
C HIS A 71 9.63 -8.76 0.80
N THR A 72 10.58 -9.70 0.89
CA THR A 72 10.76 -10.74 -0.13
C THR A 72 9.69 -11.80 0.02
N ALA A 73 9.12 -12.27 -1.09
CA ALA A 73 8.31 -13.47 -1.14
C ALA A 73 9.19 -14.67 -1.51
N MET A 74 9.20 -15.70 -0.67
CA MET A 74 10.05 -16.88 -0.83
C MET A 74 9.21 -18.13 -0.98
N LYS A 75 9.66 -19.05 -1.85
CA LYS A 75 9.08 -20.37 -2.06
C LYS A 75 10.19 -21.42 -2.08
N ASN A 76 10.13 -22.44 -1.23
CA ASN A 76 11.17 -23.47 -1.09
C ASN A 76 12.60 -22.90 -0.88
N GLY A 77 12.72 -21.75 -0.23
CA GLY A 77 14.00 -21.06 0.00
C GLY A 77 14.49 -20.20 -1.17
N GLU A 78 13.76 -20.13 -2.28
CA GLU A 78 14.08 -19.27 -3.42
C GLU A 78 13.20 -18.01 -3.41
N ILE A 79 13.78 -16.88 -3.80
CA ILE A 79 13.04 -15.62 -3.92
C ILE A 79 12.22 -15.66 -5.22
N ILE A 80 10.89 -15.55 -5.10
CA ILE A 80 9.96 -15.50 -6.23
C ILE A 80 9.48 -14.09 -6.55
N GLY A 81 9.75 -13.13 -5.68
CA GLY A 81 9.40 -11.73 -5.86
C GLY A 81 9.54 -10.92 -4.59
N ALA A 82 8.95 -9.73 -4.60
CA ALA A 82 8.88 -8.87 -3.43
C ALA A 82 7.52 -8.17 -3.33
N VAL A 83 7.13 -7.85 -2.11
CA VAL A 83 5.93 -7.06 -1.79
C VAL A 83 6.38 -5.77 -1.15
N LEU A 84 5.90 -4.65 -1.65
CA LEU A 84 6.17 -3.32 -1.11
C LEU A 84 4.87 -2.65 -0.68
N GLU A 85 4.87 -2.05 0.49
CA GLU A 85 3.85 -1.09 0.90
C GLU A 85 4.38 0.33 0.68
N LEU A 86 3.63 1.12 -0.07
CA LEU A 86 4.02 2.47 -0.46
C LEU A 86 2.94 3.47 -0.07
N SER A 87 3.38 4.65 0.34
CA SER A 87 2.51 5.79 0.64
C SER A 87 2.76 6.92 -0.35
N ARG A 88 1.68 7.50 -0.85
CA ARG A 88 1.71 8.70 -1.68
C ARG A 88 0.53 9.61 -1.36
N ALA A 89 0.75 10.92 -1.48
CA ALA A 89 -0.33 11.89 -1.35
C ALA A 89 -1.39 11.68 -2.45
N SER A 90 -2.65 11.58 -2.03
CA SER A 90 -3.85 11.55 -2.87
C SER A 90 -4.67 12.82 -2.67
N TYR A 91 -5.96 12.80 -3.04
CA TYR A 91 -6.82 13.99 -2.96
C TYR A 91 -7.13 14.42 -1.52
N SER A 92 -7.53 13.47 -0.66
CA SER A 92 -7.96 13.77 0.73
C SER A 92 -6.90 13.41 1.79
N GLY A 93 -5.76 12.90 1.39
CA GLY A 93 -4.69 12.46 2.29
C GLY A 93 -3.80 11.41 1.61
N PRO A 94 -2.91 10.77 2.35
CA PRO A 94 -2.09 9.69 1.80
C PRO A 94 -2.95 8.49 1.42
N ILE A 95 -2.56 7.80 0.36
CA ILE A 95 -3.07 6.47 -0.01
C ILE A 95 -1.94 5.45 0.19
N MET A 96 -2.23 4.39 0.92
CA MET A 96 -1.29 3.29 1.14
C MET A 96 -1.62 2.16 0.18
N THR A 97 -0.65 1.79 -0.61
CA THR A 97 -0.80 0.80 -1.68
C THR A 97 0.23 -0.30 -1.50
N MET A 98 -0.22 -1.54 -1.41
CA MET A 98 0.63 -2.71 -1.43
C MET A 98 0.73 -3.26 -2.84
N VAL A 99 1.95 -3.54 -3.29
CA VAL A 99 2.27 -3.96 -4.65
C VAL A 99 3.16 -5.18 -4.59
N GLY A 100 2.73 -6.27 -5.22
CA GLY A 100 3.56 -7.44 -5.46
C GLY A 100 4.25 -7.37 -6.82
N VAL A 101 5.54 -7.68 -6.85
CA VAL A 101 6.36 -7.69 -8.07
C VAL A 101 7.15 -9.00 -8.12
N SER A 102 6.99 -9.78 -9.18
CA SER A 102 7.74 -11.03 -9.37
C SER A 102 9.20 -10.77 -9.76
N THR A 103 10.06 -11.78 -9.61
CA THR A 103 11.45 -11.74 -10.08
C THR A 103 11.58 -11.47 -11.57
N ASP A 104 10.60 -11.87 -12.37
CA ASP A 104 10.54 -11.64 -13.82
C ASP A 104 10.06 -10.21 -14.18
N GLY A 105 9.80 -9.36 -13.18
CA GLY A 105 9.38 -7.98 -13.38
C GLY A 105 7.89 -7.81 -13.71
N PHE A 106 7.03 -8.78 -13.39
CA PHE A 106 5.58 -8.64 -13.53
C PHE A 106 4.93 -8.22 -12.22
N ILE A 107 3.94 -7.34 -12.30
CA ILE A 107 3.09 -7.00 -11.16
C ILE A 107 2.18 -8.20 -10.88
N THR A 108 2.33 -8.85 -9.73
CA THR A 108 1.49 -9.98 -9.32
C THR A 108 0.11 -9.52 -8.89
N GLY A 109 0.05 -8.35 -8.26
CA GLY A 109 -1.20 -7.72 -7.85
C GLY A 109 -0.96 -6.39 -7.15
N VAL A 110 -2.06 -5.69 -6.90
CA VAL A 110 -2.10 -4.42 -6.17
C VAL A 110 -3.25 -4.45 -5.19
N LYS A 111 -3.01 -4.01 -3.96
CA LYS A 111 -4.03 -3.87 -2.93
C LYS A 111 -3.94 -2.49 -2.27
N ILE A 112 -5.07 -1.84 -2.09
CA ILE A 112 -5.13 -0.59 -1.34
C ILE A 112 -5.34 -0.94 0.12
N MET A 113 -4.37 -0.57 0.97
CA MET A 113 -4.39 -0.86 2.42
C MET A 113 -5.15 0.21 3.18
N GLU A 114 -4.88 1.49 2.87
CA GLU A 114 -5.52 2.61 3.55
C GLU A 114 -5.70 3.79 2.60
N HIS A 115 -6.80 4.52 2.76
CA HIS A 115 -7.06 5.78 2.07
C HIS A 115 -8.03 6.65 2.86
N SER A 116 -7.97 7.97 2.65
CA SER A 116 -8.91 8.95 3.21
C SER A 116 -9.80 9.58 2.14
N ASP A 117 -9.79 9.03 0.92
CA ASP A 117 -10.51 9.58 -0.21
C ASP A 117 -12.03 9.38 -0.09
N THR A 118 -12.79 10.26 -0.73
CA THR A 118 -14.25 10.32 -0.62
C THR A 118 -14.93 9.08 -1.21
N PRO A 119 -15.91 8.46 -0.50
CA PRO A 119 -16.75 7.38 -1.02
C PRO A 119 -17.43 7.75 -2.35
N GLY A 120 -17.46 6.80 -3.29
CA GLY A 120 -18.01 7.00 -4.63
C GLY A 120 -17.06 7.69 -5.62
N PHE A 121 -15.93 8.20 -5.15
CA PHE A 121 -14.85 8.81 -5.94
C PHE A 121 -13.53 8.07 -5.75
N GLY A 122 -12.55 8.67 -5.10
CA GLY A 122 -11.24 8.07 -4.88
C GLY A 122 -11.25 6.77 -4.08
N ALA A 123 -12.18 6.62 -3.14
CA ALA A 123 -12.40 5.37 -2.42
C ALA A 123 -12.70 4.15 -3.32
N ASN A 124 -13.13 4.38 -4.58
CA ASN A 124 -13.32 3.31 -5.56
C ASN A 124 -12.00 2.62 -5.95
N ALA A 125 -10.85 3.20 -5.63
CA ALA A 125 -9.56 2.57 -5.82
C ALA A 125 -9.44 1.22 -5.07
N ALA A 126 -10.04 1.12 -3.87
CA ALA A 126 -10.04 -0.08 -3.05
C ALA A 126 -11.26 -0.99 -3.27
N SER A 127 -12.23 -0.56 -4.08
CA SER A 127 -13.51 -1.27 -4.23
C SER A 127 -13.40 -2.49 -5.15
N SER A 128 -13.77 -3.65 -4.63
CA SER A 128 -13.91 -4.89 -5.41
C SER A 128 -15.16 -4.93 -6.29
N SER A 129 -16.10 -4.02 -6.08
CA SER A 129 -17.35 -3.92 -6.85
C SER A 129 -17.35 -2.77 -7.87
N TYR A 130 -16.32 -1.93 -7.87
CA TYR A 130 -16.18 -0.86 -8.87
C TYR A 130 -15.28 -1.33 -10.02
N PHE A 131 -15.87 -1.45 -11.20
CA PHE A 131 -15.17 -1.88 -12.41
C PHE A 131 -14.83 -0.67 -13.28
N VAL A 132 -13.55 -0.54 -13.65
CA VAL A 132 -13.08 0.44 -14.64
C VAL A 132 -13.34 -0.06 -16.06
N ASP A 133 -13.36 -1.39 -16.26
CA ASP A 133 -13.82 -2.07 -17.46
C ASP A 133 -14.91 -3.06 -17.08
N ARG A 134 -16.17 -2.68 -17.32
CA ARG A 134 -17.33 -3.49 -16.94
C ARG A 134 -17.52 -4.71 -17.82
N GLU A 135 -17.09 -4.65 -19.07
CA GLU A 135 -17.24 -5.76 -20.02
C GLU A 135 -16.31 -6.92 -19.64
N LYS A 136 -15.11 -6.57 -19.16
CA LYS A 136 -14.10 -7.55 -18.73
C LYS A 136 -14.14 -7.83 -17.23
N GLY A 137 -14.98 -7.13 -16.47
CA GLY A 137 -15.03 -7.28 -15.01
C GLY A 137 -13.76 -6.85 -14.28
N ILE A 138 -13.00 -5.88 -14.86
CA ILE A 138 -11.72 -5.45 -14.30
C ILE A 138 -11.93 -4.30 -13.32
N THR A 139 -11.51 -4.48 -12.06
CA THR A 139 -11.48 -3.44 -11.04
C THR A 139 -10.32 -2.47 -11.27
N PHE A 140 -10.34 -1.30 -10.58
CA PHE A 140 -9.25 -0.35 -10.72
C PHE A 140 -7.90 -0.94 -10.30
N TYR A 141 -7.80 -1.59 -9.16
CA TYR A 141 -6.54 -2.22 -8.72
C TYR A 141 -6.22 -3.50 -9.51
N GLY A 142 -7.22 -4.22 -10.02
CA GLY A 142 -7.03 -5.45 -10.79
C GLY A 142 -6.39 -5.24 -12.16
N GLN A 143 -6.48 -4.02 -12.74
CA GLN A 143 -5.91 -3.75 -14.06
C GLN A 143 -4.37 -3.74 -14.09
N PHE A 144 -3.72 -3.69 -12.92
CA PHE A 144 -2.26 -3.66 -12.82
C PHE A 144 -1.65 -5.06 -12.88
N ALA A 145 -2.38 -6.08 -12.42
CA ALA A 145 -1.90 -7.46 -12.40
C ALA A 145 -1.52 -7.95 -13.81
N GLY A 146 -0.39 -8.64 -13.92
CA GLY A 146 0.17 -9.15 -15.17
C GLY A 146 0.86 -8.11 -16.05
N LYS A 147 0.90 -6.83 -15.66
CA LYS A 147 1.68 -5.82 -16.39
C LYS A 147 3.14 -5.89 -15.99
N HIS A 148 4.03 -5.78 -16.97
CA HIS A 148 5.47 -5.74 -16.72
C HIS A 148 5.92 -4.35 -16.24
N VAL A 149 6.95 -4.28 -15.41
CA VAL A 149 7.48 -3.03 -14.83
C VAL A 149 7.94 -2.00 -15.86
N SER A 150 8.22 -2.42 -17.11
CA SER A 150 8.55 -1.52 -18.22
C SER A 150 7.36 -0.73 -18.77
N HIS A 151 6.13 -1.06 -18.37
CA HIS A 151 4.96 -0.27 -18.79
C HIS A 151 5.03 1.16 -18.24
N SER A 152 4.38 2.07 -18.93
CA SER A 152 4.39 3.49 -18.53
C SER A 152 3.63 3.75 -17.24
N PHE A 153 2.63 2.92 -16.92
CA PHE A 153 1.67 3.08 -15.83
C PHE A 153 1.05 4.48 -15.83
N ARG A 154 0.85 5.03 -17.02
CA ARG A 154 0.29 6.37 -17.19
C ARG A 154 -1.22 6.30 -17.26
N VAL A 155 -1.87 7.07 -16.41
CA VAL A 155 -3.34 7.21 -16.40
C VAL A 155 -3.82 7.83 -17.71
N LYS A 156 -4.87 7.26 -18.32
CA LYS A 156 -5.45 7.57 -19.64
C LYS A 156 -4.62 7.10 -20.84
N ASP A 157 -3.53 6.43 -20.62
CA ASP A 157 -2.73 5.77 -21.67
C ASP A 157 -2.87 4.25 -21.51
N ASP A 158 -2.16 3.66 -20.58
CA ASP A 158 -2.22 2.21 -20.28
C ASP A 158 -2.99 1.86 -18.99
N ILE A 159 -3.43 2.88 -18.23
CA ILE A 159 -4.25 2.74 -17.03
C ILE A 159 -5.56 3.50 -17.18
N ILE A 160 -6.68 2.78 -17.02
CA ILE A 160 -8.02 3.38 -17.01
C ILE A 160 -8.22 4.06 -15.66
N SER A 161 -8.55 5.36 -15.68
CA SER A 161 -8.77 6.13 -14.45
C SER A 161 -10.14 5.86 -13.84
N ILE A 162 -10.21 6.03 -12.52
CA ILE A 162 -11.49 6.14 -11.82
C ILE A 162 -12.17 7.44 -12.28
N THR A 163 -13.44 7.36 -12.63
CA THR A 163 -14.23 8.53 -13.04
C THR A 163 -14.22 9.59 -11.94
N ALA A 164 -13.93 10.83 -12.29
CA ALA A 164 -13.82 11.98 -11.38
C ALA A 164 -12.75 11.86 -10.28
N SER A 165 -11.81 10.90 -10.36
CA SER A 165 -10.76 10.68 -9.35
C SER A 165 -9.38 10.48 -9.98
N THR A 166 -9.00 11.37 -10.88
CA THR A 166 -7.72 11.30 -11.60
C THR A 166 -6.52 11.44 -10.65
N ILE A 167 -6.63 12.23 -9.58
CA ILE A 167 -5.55 12.41 -8.59
C ILE A 167 -5.25 11.09 -7.89
N THR A 168 -6.28 10.41 -7.39
CA THR A 168 -6.15 9.09 -6.75
C THR A 168 -5.62 8.04 -7.73
N SER A 169 -6.14 8.03 -8.96
CA SER A 169 -5.67 7.12 -10.01
C SER A 169 -4.19 7.33 -10.32
N ASN A 170 -3.72 8.57 -10.40
CA ASN A 170 -2.30 8.89 -10.58
C ASN A 170 -1.45 8.51 -9.35
N ALA A 171 -1.99 8.68 -8.12
CA ALA A 171 -1.27 8.33 -6.92
C ALA A 171 -0.97 6.82 -6.87
N VAL A 172 -1.99 5.98 -7.09
CA VAL A 172 -1.83 4.53 -7.13
C VAL A 172 -0.90 4.10 -8.27
N SER A 173 -1.13 4.62 -9.50
CA SER A 173 -0.30 4.27 -10.65
C SER A 173 1.17 4.59 -10.45
N ALA A 174 1.48 5.72 -9.83
CA ALA A 174 2.86 6.08 -9.53
C ALA A 174 3.47 5.21 -8.42
N SER A 175 2.68 4.83 -7.40
CA SER A 175 3.13 3.87 -6.39
C SER A 175 3.47 2.52 -7.02
N VAL A 176 2.61 2.01 -7.92
CA VAL A 176 2.88 0.75 -8.65
C VAL A 176 4.15 0.84 -9.50
N LYS A 177 4.31 1.95 -10.22
CA LYS A 177 5.51 2.19 -11.03
C LYS A 177 6.76 2.25 -10.17
N ALA A 178 6.73 2.98 -9.05
CA ALA A 178 7.85 3.10 -8.12
C ALA A 178 8.22 1.75 -7.51
N ALA A 179 7.23 0.94 -7.10
CA ALA A 179 7.46 -0.41 -6.60
C ALA A 179 8.17 -1.29 -7.64
N GLY A 180 7.66 -1.30 -8.87
CA GLY A 180 8.24 -2.07 -9.97
C GLY A 180 9.71 -1.74 -10.20
N PHE A 181 10.06 -0.46 -10.28
CA PHE A 181 11.44 -0.02 -10.45
C PHE A 181 12.32 -0.31 -9.23
N ALA A 182 11.79 -0.11 -8.01
CA ALA A 182 12.54 -0.38 -6.78
C ALA A 182 12.91 -1.86 -6.65
N VAL A 183 11.95 -2.76 -6.90
CA VAL A 183 12.18 -4.21 -6.87
C VAL A 183 13.14 -4.65 -7.99
N HIS A 184 12.96 -4.14 -9.21
CA HIS A 184 13.85 -4.46 -10.32
C HIS A 184 15.29 -4.03 -10.03
N ALA A 185 15.51 -2.83 -9.50
CA ALA A 185 16.83 -2.35 -9.11
C ALA A 185 17.43 -3.18 -7.97
N TRP A 186 16.63 -3.57 -6.98
CA TRP A 186 17.05 -4.40 -5.86
C TRP A 186 17.47 -5.80 -6.32
N ILE A 187 16.71 -6.47 -7.19
CA ILE A 187 17.05 -7.78 -7.74
C ILE A 187 18.34 -7.70 -8.57
N SER A 188 18.48 -6.65 -9.41
CA SER A 188 19.69 -6.46 -10.23
C SER A 188 20.93 -6.22 -9.36
N GLY A 189 20.82 -5.44 -8.29
CA GLY A 189 21.91 -5.19 -7.34
C GLY A 189 22.26 -6.42 -6.48
N ALA A 190 21.28 -7.25 -6.13
CA ALA A 190 21.52 -8.52 -5.42
C ALA A 190 22.28 -9.53 -6.30
N SER A 191 22.05 -9.52 -7.62
CA SER A 191 22.76 -10.39 -8.58
C SER A 191 24.24 -10.01 -8.73
N GLU A 192 24.60 -8.72 -8.58
CA GLU A 192 25.99 -8.26 -8.66
C GLU A 192 26.77 -8.45 -7.34
N GLY A 193 26.08 -8.55 -6.21
CA GLY A 193 26.69 -8.72 -4.87
C GLY A 193 27.03 -10.18 -4.49
N GLY A 194 26.56 -11.16 -5.23
CA GLY A 194 26.76 -12.59 -4.98
C GLY A 194 28.07 -13.19 -5.52
N GLU A 195 28.89 -12.41 -6.20
CA GLU A 195 30.15 -12.88 -6.86
C GLU A 195 31.41 -12.26 -6.22
N LYS A 196 31.46 -12.23 -4.87
CA LYS A 196 32.69 -11.87 -4.15
C LYS A 196 32.99 -12.84 -3.02
#